data_90a5dab26f21d5d8d0842772ca019489
#
_entry.id   90a5dab26f21d5d8d0842772ca019489
#
_cell.length_a   1.000
_cell.length_b   1.000
_cell.length_c   1.000
_cell.angle_alpha   90.00
_cell.angle_beta   90.00
_cell.angle_gamma   90.00
#
_symmetry.space_group_name_H-M   'P 1'
#
loop_
_entity.id
_entity.type
_entity.pdbx_description
1 polymer ?
#
loop_
_entity_poly.entity_id
_entity_poly.type
_entity_poly.pdbx_seq_one_letter_code
_entity_poly.pdbx_strand_id
1 'polypeptide(L)'
;MKKHFALLLAFLLVSSLVALAGDHSVPKILRVYKAETAPGHGATYDAAVRQVRQAVNAGNAEFHWIAARPFTGDSNQTVFLTFANSFAEVERSEESFNKTAMATFQSAEFNRSIAESERSGKNIVAKLREDLSYNLGKFDLANARHWEVSFVEVRPGYGMDFTDLERESIDMHKRANIDETWAAYEVEYGGTPGILFLTPLRSLADLDRDLKKEHEAVFTPAVRRRYSEFARQAIDHTKSQIISVRPELSRPTDAIVAANPDFWTVKDEAATVATAKGKKSGKMQPASQKSEEKK
;
A
#
# COMPACT_ATOMS: atom_id res chain seq x y z
N MET A 1 11.33 14.73 75.93
CA MET A 1 11.25 13.44 75.24
C MET A 1 10.45 13.66 73.97
N LYS A 2 11.12 13.86 72.87
CA LYS A 2 10.51 14.21 71.56
C LYS A 2 10.55 12.99 70.67
N LYS A 3 9.37 12.47 70.29
CA LYS A 3 9.22 11.37 69.34
C LYS A 3 9.11 11.99 67.93
N HIS A 4 10.09 11.71 67.08
CA HIS A 4 10.06 12.10 65.69
C HIS A 4 9.21 11.10 64.92
N PHE A 5 8.15 11.61 64.29
CA PHE A 5 7.30 10.88 63.36
C PHE A 5 7.89 11.07 62.00
N ALA A 6 8.58 10.06 61.47
CA ALA A 6 9.06 10.07 60.11
C ALA A 6 7.94 9.59 59.19
N LEU A 7 7.36 10.54 58.43
CA LEU A 7 6.37 10.29 57.42
C LEU A 7 7.10 9.83 56.15
N LEU A 8 7.07 8.54 55.87
CA LEU A 8 7.59 7.98 54.61
C LEU A 8 6.55 8.21 53.53
N LEU A 9 6.79 9.23 52.69
CA LEU A 9 5.98 9.50 51.50
C LEU A 9 6.45 8.52 50.41
N ALA A 10 5.77 7.36 50.31
CA ALA A 10 5.93 6.47 49.17
C ALA A 10 5.30 7.12 47.94
N PHE A 11 6.13 7.72 47.11
CA PHE A 11 5.73 8.18 45.78
C PHE A 11 5.54 6.94 44.91
N LEU A 12 4.30 6.47 44.81
CA LEU A 12 3.87 5.51 43.83
C LEU A 12 3.92 6.22 42.45
N LEU A 13 5.04 6.06 41.74
CA LEU A 13 5.15 6.28 40.34
C LEU A 13 4.25 5.24 39.64
N VAL A 14 2.98 5.55 39.54
CA VAL A 14 2.10 4.93 38.55
C VAL A 14 2.61 5.42 37.18
N SER A 15 3.54 4.65 36.64
CA SER A 15 3.86 4.73 35.22
C SER A 15 2.58 4.38 34.46
N SER A 16 1.79 5.41 34.17
CA SER A 16 0.75 5.31 33.14
C SER A 16 1.47 4.92 31.85
N LEU A 17 1.52 3.60 31.58
CA LEU A 17 1.60 3.16 30.20
C LEU A 17 0.35 3.72 29.52
N VAL A 18 0.45 4.95 29.05
CA VAL A 18 -0.37 5.40 27.96
C VAL A 18 0.07 4.47 26.82
N ALA A 19 -0.64 3.34 26.67
CA ALA A 19 -0.65 2.66 25.42
C ALA A 19 -1.00 3.76 24.41
N LEU A 20 0.00 4.16 23.62
CA LEU A 20 -0.22 4.84 22.35
C LEU A 20 -0.96 3.80 21.49
N ALA A 21 -2.26 3.63 21.78
CA ALA A 21 -3.21 3.23 20.77
C ALA A 21 -3.16 4.40 19.78
N GLY A 22 -2.22 4.35 18.85
CA GLY A 22 -2.26 5.21 17.68
C GLY A 22 -3.68 5.07 17.16
N ASP A 23 -4.30 6.20 16.89
CA ASP A 23 -5.62 6.25 16.27
C ASP A 23 -5.51 5.48 14.94
N HIS A 24 -5.80 4.18 14.98
CA HIS A 24 -5.79 3.28 13.83
C HIS A 24 -7.04 3.50 12.97
N SER A 25 -7.53 4.74 12.94
CA SER A 25 -8.61 5.10 12.04
C SER A 25 -8.14 4.89 10.60
N VAL A 26 -8.92 4.16 9.84
CA VAL A 26 -8.66 3.99 8.40
C VAL A 26 -8.72 5.37 7.74
N PRO A 27 -7.70 5.76 6.95
CA PRO A 27 -7.64 7.09 6.36
C PRO A 27 -8.86 7.40 5.48
N LYS A 28 -9.36 8.64 5.56
CA LYS A 28 -10.60 9.05 4.89
C LYS A 28 -10.42 9.30 3.39
N ILE A 29 -9.21 9.64 2.96
CA ILE A 29 -8.86 9.93 1.57
C ILE A 29 -7.82 8.92 1.12
N LEU A 30 -8.11 8.26 0.01
CA LEU A 30 -7.17 7.41 -0.72
C LEU A 30 -6.86 8.08 -2.05
N ARG A 31 -5.58 8.29 -2.33
CA ARG A 31 -5.12 8.66 -3.66
C ARG A 31 -4.37 7.47 -4.26
N VAL A 32 -4.67 7.17 -5.50
CA VAL A 32 -4.04 6.09 -6.25
C VAL A 32 -3.38 6.67 -7.48
N TYR A 33 -2.06 6.56 -7.57
CA TYR A 33 -1.34 6.80 -8.81
C TYR A 33 -1.01 5.45 -9.45
N LYS A 34 -1.47 5.24 -10.67
CA LYS A 34 -1.16 4.06 -11.48
C LYS A 34 -0.22 4.48 -12.59
N ALA A 35 1.01 3.99 -12.55
CA ALA A 35 1.99 4.16 -13.61
C ALA A 35 2.03 2.90 -14.47
N GLU A 36 1.93 3.06 -15.77
CA GLU A 36 2.17 2.00 -16.75
C GLU A 36 3.60 2.08 -17.23
N THR A 37 4.37 1.04 -16.98
CA THR A 37 5.79 0.98 -17.34
C THR A 37 5.95 0.39 -18.74
N ALA A 38 6.86 0.96 -19.53
CA ALA A 38 7.22 0.42 -20.85
C ALA A 38 7.83 -0.99 -20.69
N PRO A 39 7.49 -1.96 -21.56
CA PRO A 39 8.06 -3.30 -21.51
C PRO A 39 9.59 -3.26 -21.55
N GLY A 40 10.23 -4.00 -20.63
CA GLY A 40 11.68 -4.04 -20.49
C GLY A 40 12.29 -2.88 -19.68
N HIS A 41 11.54 -1.84 -19.34
CA HIS A 41 12.04 -0.64 -18.65
C HIS A 41 11.71 -0.62 -17.13
N GLY A 42 11.22 -1.72 -16.56
CA GLY A 42 10.85 -1.77 -15.15
C GLY A 42 11.99 -1.41 -14.20
N ALA A 43 13.22 -1.85 -14.47
CA ALA A 43 14.39 -1.52 -13.65
C ALA A 43 14.74 -0.03 -13.72
N THR A 44 14.61 0.61 -14.88
CA THR A 44 14.82 2.05 -15.07
C THR A 44 13.79 2.85 -14.29
N TYR A 45 12.52 2.45 -14.38
CA TYR A 45 11.44 3.06 -13.61
C TYR A 45 11.67 2.93 -12.10
N ASP A 46 12.03 1.74 -11.61
CA ASP A 46 12.34 1.50 -10.20
C ASP A 46 13.50 2.37 -9.70
N ALA A 47 14.52 2.56 -10.52
CA ALA A 47 15.66 3.43 -10.17
C ALA A 47 15.20 4.89 -10.04
N ALA A 48 14.35 5.37 -10.96
CA ALA A 48 13.79 6.72 -10.89
C ALA A 48 12.90 6.91 -9.64
N VAL A 49 12.04 5.93 -9.31
CA VAL A 49 11.22 5.97 -8.08
C VAL A 49 12.10 6.00 -6.82
N ARG A 50 13.16 5.18 -6.76
CA ARG A 50 14.11 5.22 -5.63
C ARG A 50 14.82 6.56 -5.51
N GLN A 51 15.16 7.21 -6.62
CA GLN A 51 15.78 8.54 -6.63
C GLN A 51 14.83 9.59 -6.05
N VAL A 52 13.54 9.56 -6.42
CA VAL A 52 12.50 10.42 -5.80
C VAL A 52 12.39 10.14 -4.30
N ARG A 53 12.33 8.85 -3.90
CA ARG A 53 12.26 8.46 -2.48
C ARG A 53 13.45 9.01 -1.69
N GLN A 54 14.66 8.94 -2.23
CA GLN A 54 15.87 9.49 -1.59
C GLN A 54 15.79 11.00 -1.42
N ALA A 55 15.34 11.74 -2.44
CA ALA A 55 15.19 13.19 -2.37
C ALA A 55 14.16 13.60 -1.31
N VAL A 56 13.00 12.90 -1.29
CA VAL A 56 11.92 13.15 -0.33
C VAL A 56 12.35 12.82 1.10
N ASN A 57 13.14 11.76 1.31
CA ASN A 57 13.72 11.42 2.61
C ASN A 57 14.75 12.47 3.06
N ALA A 58 15.65 12.89 2.19
CA ALA A 58 16.66 13.89 2.50
C ALA A 58 16.05 15.25 2.85
N GLY A 59 14.91 15.60 2.22
CA GLY A 59 14.17 16.82 2.50
C GLY A 59 13.15 16.70 3.64
N ASN A 60 13.03 15.51 4.26
CA ASN A 60 12.07 15.20 5.33
C ASN A 60 10.63 15.64 4.99
N ALA A 61 10.15 15.31 3.77
CA ALA A 61 8.82 15.71 3.34
C ALA A 61 7.71 14.97 4.11
N GLU A 62 6.59 15.65 4.29
CA GLU A 62 5.36 15.07 4.84
C GLU A 62 4.54 14.35 3.77
N PHE A 63 5.19 13.53 2.95
CA PHE A 63 4.52 12.80 1.86
C PHE A 63 4.88 11.32 1.93
N HIS A 64 3.90 10.49 2.16
CA HIS A 64 4.07 9.05 2.36
C HIS A 64 3.27 8.26 1.33
N TRP A 65 3.83 7.15 0.88
CA TRP A 65 3.15 6.24 -0.04
C TRP A 65 3.53 4.79 0.18
N ILE A 66 2.62 3.91 -0.19
CA ILE A 66 2.87 2.48 -0.34
C ILE A 66 2.86 2.17 -1.84
N ALA A 67 3.97 1.63 -2.33
CA ALA A 67 4.07 1.15 -3.70
C ALA A 67 3.72 -0.34 -3.76
N ALA A 68 3.01 -0.73 -4.80
CA ALA A 68 2.64 -2.13 -5.04
C ALA A 68 2.67 -2.44 -6.53
N ARG A 69 2.79 -3.74 -6.86
CA ARG A 69 2.70 -4.25 -8.23
C ARG A 69 1.66 -5.35 -8.32
N PRO A 70 0.95 -5.47 -9.45
CA PRO A 70 0.04 -6.55 -9.68
C PRO A 70 0.71 -7.93 -9.53
N PHE A 71 0.17 -8.77 -8.65
CA PHE A 71 0.44 -10.20 -8.63
C PHE A 71 -0.41 -10.90 -9.70
N THR A 72 -1.61 -10.37 -9.94
CA THR A 72 -2.51 -10.80 -11.01
C THR A 72 -2.86 -9.62 -11.91
N GLY A 73 -3.07 -9.85 -13.20
CA GLY A 73 -3.42 -8.82 -14.19
C GLY A 73 -2.19 -8.22 -14.88
N ASP A 74 -2.20 -6.92 -15.14
CA ASP A 74 -1.17 -6.23 -15.95
C ASP A 74 0.16 -6.11 -15.20
N SER A 75 1.15 -6.91 -15.58
CA SER A 75 2.46 -6.95 -14.94
C SER A 75 3.32 -5.69 -15.10
N ASN A 76 2.97 -4.81 -16.05
CA ASN A 76 3.70 -3.57 -16.34
C ASN A 76 3.19 -2.36 -15.53
N GLN A 77 2.38 -2.58 -14.51
CA GLN A 77 1.87 -1.50 -13.68
C GLN A 77 2.62 -1.40 -12.35
N THR A 78 2.81 -0.16 -11.90
CA THR A 78 3.16 0.14 -10.51
C THR A 78 2.07 1.03 -9.95
N VAL A 79 1.55 0.68 -8.78
CA VAL A 79 0.49 1.40 -8.09
C VAL A 79 1.07 2.04 -6.84
N PHE A 80 0.81 3.32 -6.64
CA PHE A 80 1.19 4.06 -5.43
C PHE A 80 -0.07 4.46 -4.70
N LEU A 81 -0.17 4.06 -3.44
CA LEU A 81 -1.29 4.38 -2.55
C LEU A 81 -0.82 5.45 -1.55
N THR A 82 -1.49 6.59 -1.53
CA THR A 82 -1.25 7.68 -0.58
C THR A 82 -2.52 7.87 0.23
N PHE A 83 -2.37 7.98 1.54
CA PHE A 83 -3.47 8.06 2.49
C PHE A 83 -3.44 9.39 3.24
N ALA A 84 -4.61 9.99 3.45
CA ALA A 84 -4.77 11.22 4.21
C ALA A 84 -6.15 11.25 4.92
N ASN A 85 -6.30 12.09 5.93
CA ASN A 85 -7.57 12.24 6.65
C ASN A 85 -8.40 13.44 6.16
N SER A 86 -7.81 14.32 5.34
CA SER A 86 -8.50 15.48 4.77
C SER A 86 -7.82 15.94 3.48
N PHE A 87 -8.54 16.71 2.65
CA PHE A 87 -7.95 17.36 1.49
C PHE A 87 -6.92 18.42 1.86
N ALA A 88 -7.05 19.09 3.01
CA ALA A 88 -6.02 20.00 3.51
C ALA A 88 -4.71 19.28 3.85
N GLU A 89 -4.78 18.04 4.35
CA GLU A 89 -3.60 17.19 4.53
C GLU A 89 -2.99 16.78 3.19
N VAL A 90 -3.83 16.43 2.20
CA VAL A 90 -3.37 16.16 0.83
C VAL A 90 -2.60 17.36 0.27
N GLU A 91 -3.16 18.56 0.36
CA GLU A 91 -2.53 19.78 -0.14
C GLU A 91 -1.17 20.04 0.52
N ARG A 92 -1.10 20.01 1.86
CA ARG A 92 0.18 20.19 2.58
C ARG A 92 1.23 19.15 2.20
N SER A 93 0.80 17.89 2.09
CA SER A 93 1.73 16.80 1.73
C SER A 93 2.26 16.95 0.30
N GLU A 94 1.41 17.36 -0.66
CA GLU A 94 1.82 17.67 -2.04
C GLU A 94 2.79 18.85 -2.10
N GLU A 95 2.52 19.92 -1.38
CA GLU A 95 3.43 21.06 -1.30
C GLU A 95 4.80 20.65 -0.75
N SER A 96 4.81 19.86 0.32
CA SER A 96 6.03 19.32 0.93
C SER A 96 6.78 18.41 -0.03
N PHE A 97 6.09 17.54 -0.76
CA PHE A 97 6.66 16.67 -1.79
C PHE A 97 7.28 17.48 -2.93
N ASN A 98 6.53 18.41 -3.51
CA ASN A 98 7.00 19.22 -4.62
C ASN A 98 8.24 20.04 -4.25
N LYS A 99 8.26 20.62 -3.05
CA LYS A 99 9.40 21.38 -2.56
C LYS A 99 10.66 20.54 -2.44
N THR A 100 10.54 19.29 -1.97
CA THR A 100 11.69 18.41 -1.73
C THR A 100 12.14 17.67 -2.99
N ALA A 101 11.22 17.29 -3.88
CA ALA A 101 11.52 16.56 -5.11
C ALA A 101 11.86 17.47 -6.31
N MET A 102 11.72 18.79 -6.18
CA MET A 102 11.89 19.77 -7.27
C MET A 102 13.21 19.58 -8.02
N ALA A 103 14.34 19.48 -7.30
CA ALA A 103 15.65 19.34 -7.93
C ALA A 103 15.76 18.03 -8.75
N THR A 104 15.14 16.95 -8.27
CA THR A 104 15.06 15.67 -8.99
C THR A 104 14.25 15.83 -10.27
N PHE A 105 13.08 16.45 -10.19
CA PHE A 105 12.21 16.66 -11.35
C PHE A 105 12.77 17.64 -12.39
N GLN A 106 13.68 18.52 -11.99
CA GLN A 106 14.41 19.40 -12.91
C GLN A 106 15.64 18.74 -13.55
N SER A 107 16.05 17.55 -13.08
CA SER A 107 17.19 16.82 -13.63
C SER A 107 16.86 16.28 -15.03
N ALA A 108 17.72 16.60 -16.02
CA ALA A 108 17.58 16.09 -17.39
C ALA A 108 17.72 14.55 -17.45
N GLU A 109 18.55 13.97 -16.60
CA GLU A 109 18.73 12.51 -16.50
C GLU A 109 17.47 11.84 -15.97
N PHE A 110 16.88 12.36 -14.89
CA PHE A 110 15.63 11.85 -14.35
C PHE A 110 14.50 11.92 -15.37
N ASN A 111 14.32 13.08 -16.02
CA ASN A 111 13.27 13.27 -17.03
C ASN A 111 13.43 12.32 -18.22
N ARG A 112 14.65 12.04 -18.63
CA ARG A 112 14.92 11.03 -19.67
C ARG A 112 14.52 9.63 -19.19
N SER A 113 14.92 9.25 -17.97
CA SER A 113 14.58 7.94 -17.40
C SER A 113 13.08 7.73 -17.30
N ILE A 114 12.32 8.75 -16.88
CA ILE A 114 10.85 8.69 -16.83
C ILE A 114 10.26 8.60 -18.25
N ALA A 115 10.71 9.46 -19.19
CA ALA A 115 10.20 9.45 -20.56
C ALA A 115 10.44 8.11 -21.28
N GLU A 116 11.53 7.40 -20.96
CA GLU A 116 11.84 6.09 -21.52
C GLU A 116 11.07 4.95 -20.84
N SER A 117 10.74 5.09 -19.55
CA SER A 117 10.22 3.99 -18.73
C SER A 117 8.75 4.09 -18.39
N GLU A 118 8.12 5.25 -18.36
CA GLU A 118 6.70 5.43 -18.07
C GLU A 118 5.92 5.76 -19.35
N ARG A 119 4.93 4.96 -19.69
CA ARG A 119 4.05 5.17 -20.85
C ARG A 119 2.88 6.07 -20.53
N SER A 120 2.29 5.86 -19.37
CA SER A 120 1.12 6.62 -18.93
C SER A 120 1.04 6.62 -17.41
N GLY A 121 0.42 7.68 -16.88
CA GLY A 121 0.10 7.81 -15.47
C GLY A 121 -1.35 8.20 -15.28
N LYS A 122 -2.02 7.60 -14.29
CA LYS A 122 -3.40 7.95 -13.94
C LYS A 122 -3.52 8.19 -12.44
N ASN A 123 -4.04 9.36 -12.08
CA ASN A 123 -4.36 9.71 -10.70
C ASN A 123 -5.85 9.51 -10.43
N ILE A 124 -6.17 8.91 -9.29
CA ILE A 124 -7.52 8.70 -8.79
C ILE A 124 -7.56 9.19 -7.35
N VAL A 125 -8.64 9.88 -6.98
CA VAL A 125 -8.93 10.26 -5.60
C VAL A 125 -10.24 9.63 -5.19
N ALA A 126 -10.24 8.94 -4.05
CA ALA A 126 -11.42 8.27 -3.52
C ALA A 126 -11.59 8.58 -2.03
N LYS A 127 -12.83 8.58 -1.56
CA LYS A 127 -13.20 8.81 -0.17
C LYS A 127 -13.69 7.55 0.50
N LEU A 128 -13.30 7.37 1.76
CA LEU A 128 -13.77 6.26 2.58
C LEU A 128 -15.30 6.31 2.74
N ARG A 129 -15.93 5.17 2.49
CA ARG A 129 -17.32 4.85 2.77
C ARG A 129 -17.37 3.89 3.95
N GLU A 130 -17.37 4.44 5.16
CA GLU A 130 -17.42 3.64 6.39
C GLU A 130 -18.65 2.72 6.42
N ASP A 131 -19.76 3.18 5.84
CA ASP A 131 -21.02 2.46 5.73
C ASP A 131 -20.99 1.27 4.73
N LEU A 132 -19.98 1.23 3.85
CA LEU A 132 -19.73 0.12 2.92
C LEU A 132 -18.46 -0.67 3.29
N SER A 133 -17.85 -0.34 4.41
CA SER A 133 -16.65 -0.98 4.92
C SER A 133 -17.01 -1.98 6.03
N TYR A 134 -16.18 -3.00 6.19
CA TYR A 134 -16.39 -4.01 7.22
C TYR A 134 -15.19 -4.16 8.12
N ASN A 135 -15.43 -4.22 9.44
CA ASN A 135 -14.46 -4.56 10.47
C ASN A 135 -13.14 -3.73 10.38
N LEU A 136 -13.29 -2.41 10.19
CA LEU A 136 -12.15 -1.49 10.00
C LEU A 136 -11.13 -1.52 11.13
N GLY A 137 -11.49 -1.95 12.33
CA GLY A 137 -10.56 -2.14 13.44
C GLY A 137 -9.49 -3.24 13.18
N LYS A 138 -9.71 -4.11 12.18
CA LYS A 138 -8.75 -5.12 11.72
C LYS A 138 -8.02 -4.73 10.43
N PHE A 139 -8.32 -3.54 9.89
CA PHE A 139 -7.69 -3.04 8.67
C PHE A 139 -6.26 -2.58 8.96
N ASP A 140 -5.28 -3.42 8.63
CA ASP A 140 -3.89 -3.27 9.04
C ASP A 140 -2.97 -2.97 7.85
N LEU A 141 -2.60 -1.69 7.70
CA LEU A 141 -1.67 -1.23 6.66
C LEU A 141 -0.24 -1.73 6.88
N ALA A 142 0.18 -1.85 8.15
CA ALA A 142 1.57 -2.14 8.48
C ALA A 142 1.95 -3.60 8.18
N ASN A 143 1.01 -4.52 8.35
CA ASN A 143 1.23 -5.94 8.13
C ASN A 143 0.73 -6.45 6.76
N ALA A 144 0.14 -5.59 5.95
CA ALA A 144 -0.27 -5.96 4.59
C ALA A 144 0.96 -6.22 3.71
N ARG A 145 1.05 -7.43 3.16
CA ARG A 145 2.04 -7.84 2.15
C ARG A 145 1.45 -7.79 0.76
N HIS A 146 0.15 -8.01 0.69
CA HIS A 146 -0.64 -7.98 -0.51
C HIS A 146 -1.95 -7.24 -0.22
N TRP A 147 -2.60 -6.84 -1.28
CA TRP A 147 -3.95 -6.28 -1.23
C TRP A 147 -4.79 -6.99 -2.26
N GLU A 148 -5.94 -7.50 -1.86
CA GLU A 148 -7.00 -7.75 -2.80
C GLU A 148 -7.71 -6.42 -3.06
N VAL A 149 -7.77 -6.03 -4.32
CA VAL A 149 -8.36 -4.78 -4.78
C VAL A 149 -9.49 -5.13 -5.73
N SER A 150 -10.72 -4.81 -5.34
CA SER A 150 -11.90 -4.98 -6.18
C SER A 150 -12.51 -3.63 -6.51
N PHE A 151 -12.70 -3.35 -7.78
CA PHE A 151 -13.41 -2.17 -8.26
C PHE A 151 -14.76 -2.58 -8.83
N VAL A 152 -15.81 -1.92 -8.35
CA VAL A 152 -17.19 -2.14 -8.79
C VAL A 152 -17.73 -0.85 -9.39
N GLU A 153 -18.07 -0.91 -10.67
CA GLU A 153 -18.72 0.18 -11.40
C GLU A 153 -20.23 -0.05 -11.37
N VAL A 154 -20.93 0.87 -10.71
CA VAL A 154 -22.38 0.82 -10.57
C VAL A 154 -23.02 1.68 -11.66
N ARG A 155 -23.98 1.14 -12.36
CA ARG A 155 -24.72 1.88 -13.41
C ARG A 155 -25.43 3.10 -12.85
N PRO A 156 -25.48 4.20 -13.62
CA PRO A 156 -26.24 5.38 -13.21
C PRO A 156 -27.68 5.04 -12.80
N GLY A 157 -28.12 5.59 -11.66
CA GLY A 157 -29.43 5.35 -11.10
C GLY A 157 -29.52 4.22 -10.06
N TYR A 158 -28.53 3.32 -10.00
CA TYR A 158 -28.54 2.19 -9.05
C TYR A 158 -27.66 2.39 -7.80
N GLY A 159 -27.07 3.57 -7.62
CA GLY A 159 -26.13 3.80 -6.50
C GLY A 159 -26.75 3.61 -5.11
N MET A 160 -28.01 4.02 -4.91
CA MET A 160 -28.71 3.83 -3.64
C MET A 160 -29.01 2.34 -3.39
N ASP A 161 -29.54 1.66 -4.39
CA ASP A 161 -29.87 0.23 -4.29
C ASP A 161 -28.62 -0.61 -4.04
N PHE A 162 -27.48 -0.24 -4.67
CA PHE A 162 -26.16 -0.83 -4.40
C PHE A 162 -25.74 -0.62 -2.95
N THR A 163 -25.85 0.63 -2.46
CA THR A 163 -25.52 0.98 -1.08
C THR A 163 -26.33 0.17 -0.07
N ASP A 164 -27.64 0.03 -0.31
CA ASP A 164 -28.52 -0.72 0.60
C ASP A 164 -28.21 -2.22 0.57
N LEU A 165 -27.88 -2.77 -0.60
CA LEU A 165 -27.48 -4.16 -0.74
C LEU A 165 -26.15 -4.46 -0.01
N GLU A 166 -25.16 -3.59 -0.16
CA GLU A 166 -23.87 -3.74 0.52
C GLU A 166 -24.00 -3.59 2.05
N ARG A 167 -24.83 -2.67 2.54
CA ARG A 167 -25.11 -2.56 3.99
C ARG A 167 -25.78 -3.84 4.52
N GLU A 168 -26.69 -4.42 3.76
CA GLU A 168 -27.29 -5.71 4.13
C GLU A 168 -26.23 -6.82 4.18
N SER A 169 -25.29 -6.85 3.20
CA SER A 169 -24.16 -7.77 3.20
C SER A 169 -23.32 -7.62 4.46
N ILE A 170 -22.97 -6.39 4.82
CA ILE A 170 -22.19 -6.08 6.03
C ILE A 170 -22.95 -6.56 7.29
N ASP A 171 -24.23 -6.34 7.36
CA ASP A 171 -25.04 -6.80 8.51
C ASP A 171 -25.11 -8.32 8.58
N MET A 172 -25.13 -9.01 7.44
CA MET A 172 -25.00 -10.47 7.41
C MET A 172 -23.64 -10.95 7.92
N HIS A 173 -22.54 -10.32 7.49
CA HIS A 173 -21.18 -10.61 7.96
C HIS A 173 -21.06 -10.39 9.48
N LYS A 174 -21.60 -9.28 10.00
CA LYS A 174 -21.63 -8.99 11.44
C LYS A 174 -22.37 -10.06 12.23
N ARG A 175 -23.58 -10.45 11.80
CA ARG A 175 -24.39 -11.48 12.46
C ARG A 175 -23.72 -12.85 12.48
N ALA A 176 -23.00 -13.21 11.44
CA ALA A 176 -22.27 -14.46 11.36
C ALA A 176 -20.87 -14.38 11.97
N ASN A 177 -20.44 -13.19 12.44
CA ASN A 177 -19.11 -12.92 12.96
C ASN A 177 -18.00 -13.43 12.01
N ILE A 178 -18.16 -13.14 10.70
CA ILE A 178 -17.19 -13.55 9.69
C ILE A 178 -15.89 -12.80 9.91
N ASP A 179 -14.77 -13.52 9.97
CA ASP A 179 -13.45 -12.94 10.20
C ASP A 179 -12.83 -12.42 8.90
N GLU A 180 -13.44 -11.36 8.38
CA GLU A 180 -12.97 -10.60 7.22
C GLU A 180 -12.85 -9.12 7.57
N THR A 181 -12.15 -8.37 6.74
CA THR A 181 -12.05 -6.91 6.83
C THR A 181 -11.85 -6.33 5.44
N TRP A 182 -12.51 -5.23 5.14
CA TRP A 182 -12.24 -4.42 3.96
C TRP A 182 -12.57 -2.95 4.21
N ALA A 183 -11.86 -2.08 3.51
CA ALA A 183 -12.20 -0.67 3.40
C ALA A 183 -12.75 -0.37 2.01
N ALA A 184 -13.90 0.28 1.95
CA ALA A 184 -14.55 0.71 0.73
C ALA A 184 -14.27 2.20 0.49
N TYR A 185 -13.81 2.55 -0.70
CA TYR A 185 -13.55 3.93 -1.11
C TYR A 185 -14.34 4.27 -2.37
N GLU A 186 -15.15 5.32 -2.31
CA GLU A 186 -15.88 5.83 -3.47
C GLU A 186 -14.98 6.74 -4.31
N VAL A 187 -14.89 6.45 -5.61
CA VAL A 187 -14.09 7.25 -6.54
C VAL A 187 -14.77 8.60 -6.78
N GLU A 188 -14.09 9.68 -6.37
CA GLU A 188 -14.58 11.06 -6.51
C GLU A 188 -14.01 11.74 -7.75
N TYR A 189 -12.71 11.55 -8.01
CA TYR A 189 -12.01 12.26 -9.10
C TYR A 189 -11.02 11.35 -9.82
N GLY A 190 -10.80 11.64 -11.11
CA GLY A 190 -9.75 11.04 -11.92
C GLY A 190 -9.99 9.61 -12.38
N GLY A 191 -11.12 9.01 -12.04
CA GLY A 191 -11.48 7.63 -12.39
C GLY A 191 -12.89 7.52 -12.93
N THR A 192 -13.26 6.28 -13.30
CA THR A 192 -14.66 5.92 -13.51
C THR A 192 -15.38 5.95 -12.16
N PRO A 193 -16.60 6.49 -12.07
CA PRO A 193 -17.39 6.42 -10.85
C PRO A 193 -17.62 4.98 -10.41
N GLY A 194 -17.38 4.69 -9.13
CA GLY A 194 -17.52 3.34 -8.58
C GLY A 194 -16.90 3.21 -7.20
N ILE A 195 -16.94 2.02 -6.66
CA ILE A 195 -16.42 1.70 -5.34
C ILE A 195 -15.19 0.82 -5.47
N LEU A 196 -14.15 1.20 -4.75
CA LEU A 196 -12.88 0.49 -4.61
C LEU A 196 -12.86 -0.18 -3.25
N PHE A 197 -12.89 -1.52 -3.22
CA PHE A 197 -12.72 -2.30 -2.01
C PHE A 197 -11.26 -2.72 -1.87
N LEU A 198 -10.68 -2.47 -0.70
CA LEU A 198 -9.33 -2.86 -0.35
C LEU A 198 -9.36 -3.84 0.82
N THR A 199 -8.84 -5.04 0.60
CA THR A 199 -8.68 -6.07 1.63
C THR A 199 -7.19 -6.32 1.87
N PRO A 200 -6.65 -6.02 3.07
CA PRO A 200 -5.25 -6.28 3.38
C PRO A 200 -5.03 -7.79 3.59
N LEU A 201 -3.98 -8.32 2.98
CA LEU A 201 -3.54 -9.71 3.14
C LEU A 201 -2.13 -9.72 3.73
N ARG A 202 -1.92 -10.45 4.82
CA ARG A 202 -0.60 -10.65 5.44
C ARG A 202 0.26 -11.61 4.63
N SER A 203 -0.40 -12.54 3.93
CA SER A 203 0.21 -13.45 2.98
C SER A 203 -0.84 -13.94 1.99
N LEU A 204 -0.42 -14.58 0.89
CA LEU A 204 -1.35 -15.23 -0.04
C LEU A 204 -2.11 -16.41 0.61
N ALA A 205 -1.58 -16.99 1.71
CA ALA A 205 -2.28 -18.03 2.46
C ALA A 205 -3.57 -17.51 3.14
N ASP A 206 -3.73 -16.20 3.30
CA ASP A 206 -4.99 -15.63 3.77
C ASP A 206 -6.15 -15.91 2.79
N LEU A 207 -5.85 -16.18 1.51
CA LEU A 207 -6.83 -16.56 0.49
C LEU A 207 -7.24 -18.04 0.56
N ASP A 208 -6.46 -18.88 1.26
CA ASP A 208 -6.77 -20.30 1.45
C ASP A 208 -7.79 -20.54 2.57
N ARG A 209 -8.19 -19.47 3.27
CA ARG A 209 -9.17 -19.58 4.36
C ARG A 209 -10.51 -20.05 3.81
N ASP A 210 -11.00 -21.16 4.32
CA ASP A 210 -12.31 -21.69 3.96
C ASP A 210 -13.40 -21.04 4.83
N LEU A 211 -13.94 -19.93 4.37
CA LEU A 211 -15.09 -19.23 4.96
C LEU A 211 -16.43 -19.70 4.37
N LYS A 212 -16.41 -20.82 3.62
CA LYS A 212 -17.59 -21.28 2.88
C LYS A 212 -18.78 -21.56 3.79
N LYS A 213 -18.54 -22.17 4.95
CA LYS A 213 -19.62 -22.50 5.90
C LYS A 213 -20.25 -21.26 6.49
N GLU A 214 -19.43 -20.28 6.88
CA GLU A 214 -19.86 -19.00 7.43
C GLU A 214 -20.67 -18.23 6.37
N HIS A 215 -20.17 -18.15 5.15
CA HIS A 215 -20.86 -17.53 4.03
C HIS A 215 -22.15 -18.28 3.64
N GLU A 216 -22.17 -19.61 3.62
CA GLU A 216 -23.37 -20.38 3.33
C GLU A 216 -24.47 -20.21 4.38
N ALA A 217 -24.09 -20.00 5.65
CA ALA A 217 -25.04 -19.76 6.72
C ALA A 217 -25.83 -18.46 6.55
N VAL A 218 -25.23 -17.42 5.96
CA VAL A 218 -25.86 -16.10 5.78
C VAL A 218 -26.28 -15.84 4.35
N PHE A 219 -25.50 -16.25 3.36
CA PHE A 219 -25.85 -16.13 1.94
C PHE A 219 -26.63 -17.36 1.45
N THR A 220 -27.88 -17.45 1.89
CA THR A 220 -28.78 -18.53 1.44
C THR A 220 -28.93 -18.52 -0.09
N PRO A 221 -29.41 -19.63 -0.73
CA PRO A 221 -29.66 -19.63 -2.17
C PRO A 221 -30.60 -18.53 -2.65
N ALA A 222 -31.55 -18.11 -1.83
CA ALA A 222 -32.46 -16.99 -2.14
C ALA A 222 -31.74 -15.62 -2.12
N VAL A 223 -30.91 -15.40 -1.11
CA VAL A 223 -30.07 -14.19 -1.03
C VAL A 223 -29.13 -14.13 -2.22
N ARG A 224 -28.40 -15.22 -2.52
CA ARG A 224 -27.47 -15.25 -3.68
C ARG A 224 -28.17 -14.98 -5.02
N ARG A 225 -29.39 -15.49 -5.22
CA ARG A 225 -30.17 -15.18 -6.43
C ARG A 225 -30.48 -13.68 -6.52
N ARG A 226 -30.94 -13.06 -5.44
CA ARG A 226 -31.24 -11.61 -5.41
C ARG A 226 -29.98 -10.78 -5.72
N TYR A 227 -28.83 -11.11 -5.14
CA TYR A 227 -27.55 -10.43 -5.43
C TYR A 227 -27.16 -10.60 -6.91
N SER A 228 -27.31 -11.82 -7.44
CA SER A 228 -27.01 -12.09 -8.86
C SER A 228 -27.95 -11.35 -9.81
N GLU A 229 -29.23 -11.21 -9.45
CA GLU A 229 -30.21 -10.44 -10.23
C GLU A 229 -29.89 -8.96 -10.20
N PHE A 230 -29.58 -8.43 -9.02
CA PHE A 230 -29.13 -7.06 -8.86
C PHE A 230 -27.86 -6.78 -9.67
N ALA A 231 -26.85 -7.64 -9.54
CA ALA A 231 -25.57 -7.48 -10.26
C ALA A 231 -25.76 -7.41 -11.78
N ARG A 232 -26.63 -8.25 -12.35
CA ARG A 232 -26.95 -8.20 -13.80
C ARG A 232 -27.59 -6.88 -14.23
N GLN A 233 -28.35 -6.24 -13.35
CA GLN A 233 -29.06 -5.00 -13.67
C GLN A 233 -28.23 -3.75 -13.41
N ALA A 234 -27.51 -3.74 -12.29
CA ALA A 234 -26.96 -2.57 -11.67
C ALA A 234 -25.42 -2.46 -11.77
N ILE A 235 -24.73 -3.58 -11.96
CA ILE A 235 -23.27 -3.58 -12.10
C ILE A 235 -22.89 -3.55 -13.58
N ASP A 236 -22.11 -2.55 -13.96
CA ASP A 236 -21.59 -2.44 -15.33
C ASP A 236 -20.30 -3.21 -15.48
N HIS A 237 -19.39 -3.02 -14.54
CA HIS A 237 -18.08 -3.68 -14.55
C HIS A 237 -17.60 -4.03 -13.14
N THR A 238 -16.97 -5.19 -13.01
CA THR A 238 -16.22 -5.56 -11.80
C THR A 238 -14.83 -6.03 -12.20
N LYS A 239 -13.82 -5.48 -11.55
CA LYS A 239 -12.42 -5.91 -11.73
C LYS A 239 -11.81 -6.18 -10.37
N SER A 240 -11.35 -7.42 -10.16
CA SER A 240 -10.60 -7.79 -8.95
C SER A 240 -9.17 -8.18 -9.33
N GLN A 241 -8.22 -7.80 -8.49
CA GLN A 241 -6.81 -8.13 -8.66
C GLN A 241 -6.12 -8.20 -7.31
N ILE A 242 -5.03 -8.95 -7.26
CA ILE A 242 -4.11 -8.95 -6.13
C ILE A 242 -2.90 -8.11 -6.51
N ILE A 243 -2.53 -7.18 -5.64
CA ILE A 243 -1.30 -6.40 -5.77
C ILE A 243 -0.36 -6.72 -4.61
N SER A 244 0.93 -6.81 -4.89
CA SER A 244 1.98 -7.11 -3.90
C SER A 244 2.72 -5.84 -3.53
N VAL A 245 2.84 -5.59 -2.23
CA VAL A 245 3.56 -4.43 -1.70
C VAL A 245 5.06 -4.52 -2.04
N ARG A 246 5.64 -3.38 -2.40
CA ARG A 246 7.05 -3.20 -2.76
C ARG A 246 7.71 -2.24 -1.77
N PRO A 247 8.23 -2.73 -0.63
CA PRO A 247 8.83 -1.87 0.39
C PRO A 247 9.96 -1.00 -0.14
N GLU A 248 10.76 -1.53 -1.07
CA GLU A 248 11.91 -0.84 -1.67
C GLU A 248 11.52 0.35 -2.56
N LEU A 249 10.25 0.42 -2.98
CA LEU A 249 9.69 1.54 -3.74
C LEU A 249 8.76 2.40 -2.88
N SER A 250 8.49 2.00 -1.64
CA SER A 250 7.56 2.65 -0.73
C SER A 250 8.27 3.65 0.18
N ARG A 251 7.51 4.62 0.67
CA ARG A 251 7.87 5.53 1.75
C ARG A 251 6.71 5.59 2.76
N PRO A 252 6.56 4.55 3.59
CA PRO A 252 5.50 4.51 4.60
C PRO A 252 5.74 5.54 5.71
N THR A 253 4.75 5.80 6.56
CA THR A 253 4.91 6.60 7.77
C THR A 253 5.78 5.87 8.79
N ASP A 254 6.39 6.63 9.71
CA ASP A 254 7.21 6.06 10.80
C ASP A 254 6.39 5.07 11.66
N ALA A 255 5.10 5.31 11.86
CA ALA A 255 4.21 4.42 12.58
C ALA A 255 4.07 3.05 11.88
N ILE A 256 3.93 3.02 10.55
CA ILE A 256 3.89 1.80 9.75
C ILE A 256 5.21 1.05 9.84
N VAL A 257 6.34 1.76 9.74
CA VAL A 257 7.68 1.17 9.87
C VAL A 257 7.88 0.58 11.27
N ALA A 258 7.52 1.33 12.32
CA ALA A 258 7.67 0.88 13.70
C ALA A 258 6.82 -0.36 14.02
N ALA A 259 5.63 -0.48 13.42
CA ALA A 259 4.75 -1.64 13.61
C ALA A 259 5.30 -2.92 12.95
N ASN A 260 6.10 -2.81 11.89
CA ASN A 260 6.70 -3.96 11.20
C ASN A 260 8.06 -3.61 10.55
N PRO A 261 9.11 -3.37 11.37
CA PRO A 261 10.40 -2.91 10.88
C PRO A 261 11.09 -3.91 9.95
N ASP A 262 10.94 -5.21 10.18
CA ASP A 262 11.59 -6.25 9.37
C ASP A 262 11.14 -6.23 7.92
N PHE A 263 9.91 -5.82 7.67
CA PHE A 263 9.39 -5.71 6.31
C PHE A 263 9.68 -4.36 5.65
N TRP A 264 9.51 -3.28 6.42
CA TRP A 264 9.59 -1.94 5.86
C TRP A 264 10.99 -1.35 5.81
N THR A 265 11.94 -1.89 6.61
CA THR A 265 13.33 -1.45 6.57
C THR A 265 14.09 -2.17 5.46
N VAL A 266 14.14 -1.55 4.29
CA VAL A 266 14.88 -2.08 3.15
C VAL A 266 16.35 -1.74 3.31
N LYS A 267 17.20 -2.76 3.35
CA LYS A 267 18.66 -2.56 3.24
C LYS A 267 18.96 -2.04 1.84
N ASP A 268 19.53 -0.84 1.72
CA ASP A 268 19.89 -0.26 0.43
C ASP A 268 20.86 -1.21 -0.30
N GLU A 269 20.40 -1.87 -1.35
CA GLU A 269 21.22 -2.76 -2.20
C GLU A 269 22.35 -1.99 -2.93
N ALA A 270 22.27 -0.66 -2.99
CA ALA A 270 23.32 0.18 -3.58
C ALA A 270 24.69 0.01 -2.88
N ALA A 271 24.71 -0.30 -1.57
CA ALA A 271 25.94 -0.55 -0.82
C ALA A 271 26.58 -1.91 -1.19
N THR A 272 25.77 -2.89 -1.61
CA THR A 272 26.24 -4.25 -1.92
C THR A 272 26.89 -4.35 -3.30
N VAL A 273 26.45 -3.54 -4.27
CA VAL A 273 27.02 -3.53 -5.63
C VAL A 273 28.37 -2.80 -5.66
N ALA A 274 28.54 -1.76 -4.85
CA ALA A 274 29.80 -1.05 -4.74
C ALA A 274 30.91 -1.92 -4.10
N THR A 275 30.58 -2.74 -3.09
CA THR A 275 31.52 -3.67 -2.44
C THR A 275 31.86 -4.87 -3.32
N ALA A 276 30.98 -5.32 -4.21
CA ALA A 276 31.26 -6.40 -5.14
C ALA A 276 32.18 -5.98 -6.31
N LYS A 277 32.09 -4.72 -6.78
CA LYS A 277 33.00 -4.17 -7.80
C LYS A 277 34.42 -3.89 -7.26
N GLY A 278 34.57 -3.60 -5.99
CA GLY A 278 35.88 -3.34 -5.35
C GLY A 278 36.76 -4.58 -5.14
N LYS A 279 36.20 -5.80 -5.21
CA LYS A 279 36.92 -7.04 -4.96
C LYS A 279 37.47 -7.76 -6.20
N LYS A 280 37.18 -7.29 -7.41
CA LYS A 280 37.61 -7.92 -8.68
C LYS A 280 38.81 -7.27 -9.39
N SER A 281 39.47 -6.28 -8.82
CA SER A 281 40.69 -5.69 -9.40
C SER A 281 41.98 -6.12 -8.66
N GLY A 282 42.10 -7.40 -8.38
CA GLY A 282 43.31 -7.99 -7.78
C GLY A 282 43.97 -8.99 -8.72
N LYS A 283 44.98 -8.52 -9.46
CA LYS A 283 46.09 -9.28 -10.06
C LYS A 283 45.73 -10.43 -11.03
N MET A 284 45.71 -10.12 -12.29
CA MET A 284 46.09 -11.07 -13.33
C MET A 284 47.61 -10.90 -13.58
N GLN A 285 48.43 -11.88 -13.17
CA GLN A 285 49.81 -12.03 -13.62
C GLN A 285 49.84 -12.58 -15.04
N PRO A 286 50.72 -12.10 -15.92
CA PRO A 286 50.85 -12.66 -17.27
C PRO A 286 51.60 -14.00 -17.18
N ALA A 287 51.03 -15.04 -17.78
CA ALA A 287 51.66 -16.32 -17.99
C ALA A 287 52.76 -16.18 -19.08
N SER A 288 53.98 -16.53 -18.75
CA SER A 288 55.12 -16.61 -19.64
C SER A 288 54.94 -17.72 -20.69
N GLN A 289 55.01 -17.34 -21.96
CA GLN A 289 55.17 -18.27 -23.06
C GLN A 289 56.54 -18.97 -22.95
N LYS A 290 56.54 -20.29 -22.85
CA LYS A 290 57.67 -21.14 -23.17
C LYS A 290 57.48 -21.73 -24.57
N SER A 291 58.30 -21.26 -25.47
CA SER A 291 58.54 -21.89 -26.75
C SER A 291 59.27 -23.23 -26.50
N GLU A 292 58.76 -24.32 -27.04
CA GLU A 292 59.52 -25.53 -27.31
C GLU A 292 59.43 -25.84 -28.82
N GLU A 293 60.59 -25.59 -29.44
CA GLU A 293 60.96 -26.09 -30.73
C GLU A 293 61.52 -27.49 -30.51
N LYS A 294 61.05 -28.51 -31.27
CA LYS A 294 61.89 -29.64 -31.73
C LYS A 294 61.11 -30.57 -32.71
N LYS A 295 61.69 -30.62 -33.87
CA LYS A 295 61.91 -31.71 -34.86
C LYS A 295 60.64 -32.31 -35.50
#